data_809d0c7e1fc6dbd5b0cf9524804a2ea2
#
_entry.id   809d0c7e1fc6dbd5b0cf9524804a2ea2
#
_cell.length_a   1.000
_cell.length_b   1.000
_cell.length_c   1.000
_cell.angle_alpha   90.00
_cell.angle_beta   90.00
_cell.angle_gamma   90.00
#
_symmetry.space_group_name_H-M   'P 1'
#
loop_
_entity.id
_entity.type
_entity.pdbx_description
1 polymer ?
#
loop_
_entity_poly.entity_id
_entity_poly.type
_entity_poly.pdbx_seq_one_letter_code
_entity_poly.pdbx_strand_id
1 'polypeptide(L)'
;MIKIFGKIRYHWQPDLSWAIIYWSLTFTPIFIGMTLLLEKLRVSRLFILLLSLFAVLVVLGLHRYFEIKEKHLRIASANPFAVQKIEIATIEKIEVSYLAIRIFSQEFPNGQVYHMRKWPKKYFINHLAIHNCFKGEIELIDHLIKQDYFEEYYTKKAKLIR
;
A
#
# COMPACT_ATOMS: atom_id res chain seq x y z
N MET A 1 -0.24 1.26 9.09
CA MET A 1 0.04 2.67 9.37
C MET A 1 1.42 2.73 9.99
N ILE A 2 2.34 3.39 9.31
CA ILE A 2 3.73 3.55 9.81
C ILE A 2 3.98 5.05 9.91
N LYS A 3 4.43 5.52 11.09
CA LYS A 3 4.80 6.90 11.30
C LYS A 3 6.32 7.01 11.14
N ILE A 4 6.78 7.63 10.05
CA ILE A 4 8.20 7.83 9.75
C ILE A 4 8.45 9.33 9.72
N PHE A 5 9.39 9.82 10.54
CA PHE A 5 9.74 11.24 10.66
C PHE A 5 8.51 12.18 10.85
N GLY A 6 7.57 11.78 11.71
CA GLY A 6 6.37 12.57 11.99
C GLY A 6 5.27 12.51 10.92
N LYS A 7 5.52 11.89 9.77
CA LYS A 7 4.56 11.74 8.66
C LYS A 7 3.87 10.40 8.71
N ILE A 8 2.56 10.43 8.48
CA ILE A 8 1.73 9.22 8.45
C ILE A 8 1.73 8.70 7.01
N ARG A 9 2.18 7.46 6.83
CA ARG A 9 2.19 6.77 5.54
C ARG A 9 1.27 5.58 5.58
N TYR A 10 0.41 5.47 4.55
CA TYR A 10 -0.53 4.38 4.36
C TYR A 10 -0.02 3.47 3.26
N HIS A 11 0.42 2.27 3.61
CA HIS A 11 0.97 1.34 2.64
C HIS A 11 -0.14 0.74 1.77
N TRP A 12 0.06 0.76 0.45
CA TRP A 12 -0.77 0.10 -0.54
C TRP A 12 0.01 -0.96 -1.30
N GLN A 13 -0.68 -1.90 -1.91
CA GLN A 13 -0.10 -3.00 -2.66
C GLN A 13 -0.62 -2.97 -4.10
N PRO A 14 0.13 -3.48 -5.08
CA PRO A 14 -0.41 -3.73 -6.40
C PRO A 14 -1.41 -4.88 -6.33
N ASP A 15 -2.05 -5.18 -7.44
CA ASP A 15 -2.86 -6.39 -7.58
C ASP A 15 -2.08 -7.64 -7.14
N LEU A 16 -2.82 -8.63 -6.61
CA LEU A 16 -2.22 -9.84 -6.02
C LEU A 16 -1.31 -10.56 -7.01
N SER A 17 -1.72 -10.65 -8.28
CA SER A 17 -0.93 -11.29 -9.34
C SER A 17 0.43 -10.60 -9.53
N TRP A 18 0.43 -9.28 -9.64
CA TRP A 18 1.65 -8.50 -9.73
C TRP A 18 2.51 -8.57 -8.47
N ALA A 19 1.88 -8.63 -7.30
CA ALA A 19 2.60 -8.79 -6.04
C ALA A 19 3.34 -10.12 -6.00
N ILE A 20 2.69 -11.23 -6.39
CA ILE A 20 3.32 -12.55 -6.43
C ILE A 20 4.50 -12.57 -7.40
N ILE A 21 4.32 -12.06 -8.63
CA ILE A 21 5.38 -12.00 -9.65
C ILE A 21 6.57 -11.18 -9.11
N TYR A 22 6.31 -10.00 -8.57
CA TYR A 22 7.35 -9.12 -8.05
C TYR A 22 8.14 -9.77 -6.92
N TRP A 23 7.46 -10.35 -5.92
CA TRP A 23 8.14 -10.97 -4.79
C TRP A 23 8.87 -12.26 -5.19
N SER A 24 8.33 -13.07 -6.09
CA SER A 24 9.02 -14.25 -6.64
C SER A 24 10.34 -13.83 -7.30
N LEU A 25 10.30 -12.81 -8.15
CA LEU A 25 11.49 -12.29 -8.81
C LEU A 25 12.49 -11.68 -7.80
N THR A 26 11.99 -11.01 -6.76
CA THR A 26 12.81 -10.42 -5.69
C THR A 26 13.56 -11.49 -4.90
N PHE A 27 12.94 -12.63 -4.59
CA PHE A 27 13.59 -13.71 -3.84
C PHE A 27 14.56 -14.55 -4.67
N THR A 28 14.43 -14.56 -5.99
CA THR A 28 15.31 -15.33 -6.88
C THR A 28 16.82 -15.09 -6.64
N PRO A 29 17.33 -13.84 -6.56
CA PRO A 29 18.74 -13.58 -6.31
C PRO A 29 19.27 -14.18 -5.01
N ILE A 30 18.45 -14.14 -3.92
CA ILE A 30 18.90 -14.68 -2.64
C ILE A 30 18.98 -16.21 -2.68
N PHE A 31 18.06 -16.91 -3.35
CA PHE A 31 18.12 -18.36 -3.49
C PHE A 31 19.34 -18.79 -4.34
N ILE A 32 19.61 -18.10 -5.47
CA ILE A 32 20.80 -18.35 -6.28
C ILE A 32 22.06 -18.08 -5.44
N GLY A 33 22.09 -17.00 -4.67
CA GLY A 33 23.20 -16.66 -3.78
C GLY A 33 23.45 -17.74 -2.73
N MET A 34 22.39 -18.27 -2.10
CA MET A 34 22.51 -19.35 -1.13
C MET A 34 23.05 -20.63 -1.75
N THR A 35 22.59 -21.00 -2.95
CA THR A 35 23.13 -22.16 -3.68
C THR A 35 24.64 -22.02 -3.92
N LEU A 36 25.08 -20.84 -4.39
CA LEU A 36 26.50 -20.55 -4.61
C LEU A 36 27.33 -20.57 -3.31
N LEU A 37 26.73 -20.10 -2.21
CA LEU A 37 27.37 -20.13 -0.89
C LEU A 37 27.60 -21.56 -0.40
N LEU A 38 26.59 -22.42 -0.55
CA LEU A 38 26.65 -23.83 -0.18
C LEU A 38 27.66 -24.62 -1.05
N GLU A 39 27.68 -24.36 -2.37
CA GLU A 39 28.60 -25.00 -3.28
C GLU A 39 30.07 -24.66 -2.98
N LYS A 40 30.36 -23.38 -2.77
CA LYS A 40 31.75 -22.91 -2.62
C LYS A 40 32.24 -22.86 -1.18
N LEU A 41 31.36 -23.05 -0.19
CA LEU A 41 31.62 -22.95 1.27
C LEU A 41 32.40 -21.67 1.67
N ARG A 42 32.30 -20.62 0.86
CA ARG A 42 32.94 -19.32 1.09
C ARG A 42 32.10 -18.19 0.50
N VAL A 43 32.15 -17.02 1.13
CA VAL A 43 31.49 -15.81 0.64
C VAL A 43 32.23 -15.33 -0.63
N SER A 44 31.57 -15.43 -1.77
CA SER A 44 32.09 -14.94 -3.04
C SER A 44 31.62 -13.51 -3.31
N ARG A 45 32.35 -12.78 -4.18
CA ARG A 45 31.91 -11.43 -4.63
C ARG A 45 30.55 -11.47 -5.28
N LEU A 46 30.24 -12.55 -6.01
CA LEU A 46 28.94 -12.75 -6.65
C LEU A 46 27.81 -12.88 -5.62
N PHE A 47 28.06 -13.59 -4.51
CA PHE A 47 27.07 -13.67 -3.41
C PHE A 47 26.74 -12.30 -2.83
N ILE A 48 27.75 -11.46 -2.58
CA ILE A 48 27.56 -10.11 -2.06
C ILE A 48 26.76 -9.25 -3.06
N LEU A 49 27.03 -9.37 -4.35
CA LEU A 49 26.28 -8.66 -5.39
C LEU A 49 24.81 -9.09 -5.42
N LEU A 50 24.52 -10.40 -5.38
CA LEU A 50 23.17 -10.92 -5.37
C LEU A 50 22.41 -10.51 -4.09
N LEU A 51 23.08 -10.49 -2.95
CA LEU A 51 22.50 -10.03 -1.69
C LEU A 51 22.18 -8.53 -1.73
N SER A 52 23.07 -7.71 -2.31
CA SER A 52 22.82 -6.27 -2.47
C SER A 52 21.66 -6.01 -3.44
N LEU A 53 21.58 -6.75 -4.54
CA LEU A 53 20.47 -6.69 -5.48
C LEU A 53 19.14 -7.03 -4.81
N PHE A 54 19.11 -8.12 -4.03
CA PHE A 54 17.94 -8.49 -3.24
C PHE A 54 17.51 -7.36 -2.29
N ALA A 55 18.46 -6.77 -1.55
CA ALA A 55 18.16 -5.69 -0.62
C ALA A 55 17.56 -4.45 -1.32
N VAL A 56 18.10 -4.07 -2.49
CA VAL A 56 17.57 -2.97 -3.31
C VAL A 56 16.14 -3.28 -3.77
N LEU A 57 15.89 -4.48 -4.28
CA LEU A 57 14.56 -4.89 -4.74
C LEU A 57 13.54 -4.89 -3.60
N VAL A 58 13.93 -5.35 -2.39
CA VAL A 58 13.06 -5.30 -1.20
C VAL A 58 12.69 -3.85 -0.85
N VAL A 59 13.67 -2.94 -0.82
CA VAL A 59 13.42 -1.52 -0.54
C VAL A 59 12.47 -0.91 -1.56
N LEU A 60 12.67 -1.18 -2.85
CA LEU A 60 11.77 -0.71 -3.92
C LEU A 60 10.36 -1.29 -3.79
N GLY A 61 10.24 -2.57 -3.42
CA GLY A 61 8.93 -3.21 -3.20
C GLY A 61 8.14 -2.64 -2.04
N LEU A 62 8.84 -2.24 -0.99
CA LEU A 62 8.24 -1.61 0.19
C LEU A 62 7.96 -0.11 0.00
N HIS A 63 8.51 0.52 -1.04
CA HIS A 63 8.35 1.95 -1.32
C HIS A 63 7.02 2.26 -2.02
N ARG A 64 5.90 1.79 -1.45
CA ARG A 64 4.54 2.04 -1.97
C ARG A 64 3.65 2.54 -0.84
N TYR A 65 3.33 3.84 -0.86
CA TYR A 65 2.51 4.44 0.20
C TYR A 65 1.75 5.67 -0.29
N PHE A 66 0.65 5.96 0.41
CA PHE A 66 -0.03 7.25 0.36
C PHE A 66 0.46 8.14 1.49
N GLU A 67 0.61 9.40 1.21
CA GLU A 67 0.90 10.45 2.18
C GLU A 67 -0.07 11.61 1.93
N ILE A 68 -0.91 11.93 2.91
CA ILE A 68 -1.83 13.07 2.85
C ILE A 68 -1.03 14.29 3.31
N LYS A 69 -0.94 15.29 2.43
CA LYS A 69 -0.38 16.61 2.72
C LYS A 69 -1.51 17.63 2.68
N GLU A 70 -1.22 18.87 3.13
CA GLU A 70 -2.21 19.93 3.29
C GLU A 70 -3.19 20.11 2.11
N LYS A 71 -2.76 19.94 0.86
CA LYS A 71 -3.61 20.10 -0.34
C LYS A 71 -3.53 18.94 -1.31
N HIS A 72 -2.51 18.07 -1.16
CA HIS A 72 -2.22 17.03 -2.13
C HIS A 72 -2.15 15.65 -1.49
N LEU A 73 -2.73 14.68 -2.16
CA LEU A 73 -2.51 13.26 -1.92
C LEU A 73 -1.28 12.83 -2.73
N ARG A 74 -0.19 12.50 -2.03
CA ARG A 74 1.02 11.97 -2.65
C ARG A 74 0.93 10.46 -2.72
N ILE A 75 1.06 9.92 -3.93
CA ILE A 75 1.05 8.50 -4.23
C ILE A 75 2.46 8.10 -4.64
N ALA A 76 3.15 7.37 -3.77
CA ALA A 76 4.44 6.80 -4.08
C ALA A 76 4.26 5.37 -4.61
N SER A 77 4.85 5.09 -5.76
CA SER A 77 4.93 3.75 -6.38
C SER A 77 6.28 3.09 -6.10
N ALA A 78 6.50 1.88 -6.64
CA ALA A 78 7.80 1.21 -6.56
C ALA A 78 8.93 2.00 -7.25
N ASN A 79 8.58 2.85 -8.23
CA ASN A 79 9.53 3.76 -8.84
C ASN A 79 9.65 5.03 -7.98
N PRO A 80 10.80 5.27 -7.31
CA PRO A 80 10.98 6.43 -6.44
C PRO A 80 10.94 7.77 -7.19
N PHE A 81 11.18 7.74 -8.51
CA PHE A 81 11.17 8.93 -9.37
C PHE A 81 9.76 9.27 -9.90
N ALA A 82 8.84 8.30 -9.92
CA ALA A 82 7.46 8.47 -10.40
C ALA A 82 6.50 8.66 -9.21
N VAL A 83 6.56 9.83 -8.61
CA VAL A 83 5.64 10.21 -7.54
C VAL A 83 4.49 11.00 -8.13
N GLN A 84 3.28 10.47 -8.02
CA GLN A 84 2.05 11.18 -8.42
C GLN A 84 1.56 12.06 -7.27
N LYS A 85 1.06 13.23 -7.61
CA LYS A 85 0.45 14.18 -6.66
C LYS A 85 -0.92 14.53 -7.20
N ILE A 86 -1.96 14.16 -6.50
CA ILE A 86 -3.35 14.49 -6.83
C ILE A 86 -3.82 15.56 -5.86
N GLU A 87 -4.45 16.60 -6.33
CA GLU A 87 -5.10 17.57 -5.46
C GLU A 87 -6.29 16.91 -4.75
N ILE A 88 -6.38 17.05 -3.43
CA ILE A 88 -7.47 16.44 -2.65
C ILE A 88 -8.83 17.04 -3.05
N ALA A 89 -8.84 18.31 -3.47
CA ALA A 89 -10.05 18.99 -3.92
C ALA A 89 -10.60 18.47 -5.26
N THR A 90 -9.77 17.84 -6.10
CA THR A 90 -10.19 17.26 -7.39
C THR A 90 -10.68 15.82 -7.29
N ILE A 91 -10.63 15.23 -6.10
CA ILE A 91 -11.15 13.89 -5.86
C ILE A 91 -12.67 13.98 -5.74
N GLU A 92 -13.38 13.42 -6.72
CA GLU A 92 -14.83 13.45 -6.81
C GLU A 92 -15.48 12.32 -6.02
N LYS A 93 -14.90 11.11 -6.14
CA LYS A 93 -15.46 9.90 -5.53
C LYS A 93 -14.37 8.92 -5.12
N ILE A 94 -14.60 8.24 -4.00
CA ILE A 94 -13.77 7.13 -3.57
C ILE A 94 -14.66 5.92 -3.32
N GLU A 95 -14.47 4.91 -4.13
CA GLU A 95 -15.13 3.63 -3.97
C GLU A 95 -14.27 2.73 -3.09
N VAL A 96 -14.88 2.20 -2.04
CA VAL A 96 -14.21 1.35 -1.07
C VAL A 96 -14.75 -0.07 -1.19
N SER A 97 -13.89 -1.00 -1.57
CA SER A 97 -14.19 -2.44 -1.58
C SER A 97 -13.44 -3.17 -0.47
N TYR A 98 -13.72 -4.47 -0.30
CA TYR A 98 -13.07 -5.29 0.73
C TYR A 98 -11.53 -5.28 0.63
N LEU A 99 -10.97 -5.39 -0.58
CA LEU A 99 -9.54 -5.51 -0.81
C LEU A 99 -8.88 -4.25 -1.38
N ALA A 100 -9.66 -3.31 -1.90
CA ALA A 100 -9.15 -2.18 -2.66
C ALA A 100 -9.89 -0.89 -2.38
N ILE A 101 -9.30 0.20 -2.78
CA ILE A 101 -9.97 1.50 -2.97
C ILE A 101 -9.80 1.90 -4.43
N ARG A 102 -10.83 2.54 -4.99
CA ARG A 102 -10.77 3.16 -6.31
C ARG A 102 -10.98 4.65 -6.15
N ILE A 103 -10.03 5.43 -6.61
CA ILE A 103 -10.03 6.90 -6.51
C ILE A 103 -10.39 7.47 -7.87
N PHE A 104 -11.48 8.25 -7.92
CA PHE A 104 -11.89 9.01 -9.08
C PHE A 104 -11.50 10.47 -8.89
N SER A 105 -10.82 11.03 -9.86
CA SER A 105 -10.40 12.42 -9.87
C SER A 105 -10.38 12.92 -11.32
N GLN A 106 -10.23 14.21 -11.52
CA GLN A 106 -10.09 14.77 -12.86
C GLN A 106 -8.91 14.17 -13.64
N GLU A 107 -7.84 13.77 -12.96
CA GLU A 107 -6.69 13.08 -13.58
C GLU A 107 -7.00 11.61 -13.91
N PHE A 108 -7.93 10.98 -13.19
CA PHE A 108 -8.30 9.56 -13.32
C PHE A 108 -9.81 9.39 -13.43
N PRO A 109 -10.43 9.77 -14.57
CA PRO A 109 -11.89 9.69 -14.76
C PRO A 109 -12.41 8.24 -14.71
N ASN A 110 -11.60 7.27 -15.12
CA ASN A 110 -11.93 5.84 -15.06
C ASN A 110 -11.71 5.20 -13.68
N GLY A 111 -11.20 5.97 -12.72
CA GLY A 111 -10.86 5.50 -11.38
C GLY A 111 -9.61 4.63 -11.34
N GLN A 112 -8.67 4.98 -10.48
CA GLN A 112 -7.44 4.22 -10.23
C GLN A 112 -7.63 3.29 -9.03
N VAL A 113 -7.36 1.99 -9.21
CA VAL A 113 -7.52 0.97 -8.17
C VAL A 113 -6.22 0.77 -7.40
N TYR A 114 -6.32 0.78 -6.07
CA TYR A 114 -5.21 0.52 -5.16
C TYR A 114 -5.63 -0.53 -4.13
N HIS A 115 -4.87 -1.61 -4.04
CA HIS A 115 -5.14 -2.66 -3.05
C HIS A 115 -4.56 -2.26 -1.71
N MET A 116 -5.38 -2.33 -0.68
CA MET A 116 -4.97 -1.96 0.69
C MET A 116 -5.51 -2.97 1.70
N ARG A 117 -4.65 -3.30 2.67
CA ARG A 117 -5.08 -4.09 3.83
C ARG A 117 -6.10 -3.30 4.67
N LYS A 118 -6.92 -4.03 5.43
CA LYS A 118 -8.01 -3.51 6.28
C LYS A 118 -7.63 -2.25 7.08
N TRP A 119 -6.57 -2.34 7.87
CA TRP A 119 -6.17 -1.27 8.80
C TRP A 119 -5.64 -0.01 8.12
N PRO A 120 -4.64 -0.07 7.22
CA PRO A 120 -4.20 1.12 6.49
C PRO A 120 -5.33 1.80 5.74
N LYS A 121 -6.24 1.03 5.13
CA LYS A 121 -7.40 1.53 4.41
C LYS A 121 -8.35 2.31 5.32
N LYS A 122 -8.75 1.75 6.47
CA LYS A 122 -9.60 2.43 7.45
C LYS A 122 -9.03 3.78 7.87
N TYR A 123 -7.76 3.79 8.29
CA TYR A 123 -7.13 5.03 8.75
C TYR A 123 -6.94 6.04 7.63
N PHE A 124 -6.65 5.58 6.41
CA PHE A 124 -6.54 6.45 5.23
C PHE A 124 -7.88 7.15 4.94
N ILE A 125 -8.96 6.38 4.87
CA ILE A 125 -10.30 6.90 4.57
C ILE A 125 -10.74 7.87 5.66
N ASN A 126 -10.60 7.51 6.94
CA ASN A 126 -10.97 8.39 8.04
C ASN A 126 -10.15 9.70 8.02
N HIS A 127 -8.85 9.63 7.74
CA HIS A 127 -8.02 10.82 7.68
C HIS A 127 -8.39 11.71 6.50
N LEU A 128 -8.74 11.12 5.36
CA LEU A 128 -9.16 11.86 4.18
C LEU A 128 -10.56 12.46 4.35
N ALA A 129 -11.50 11.72 4.97
CA ALA A 129 -12.87 12.20 5.22
C ALA A 129 -12.92 13.43 6.15
N ILE A 130 -11.99 13.52 7.10
CA ILE A 130 -11.90 14.66 8.04
C ILE A 130 -11.11 15.83 7.41
N HIS A 131 -10.50 15.63 6.25
CA HIS A 131 -9.63 16.63 5.64
C HIS A 131 -10.44 17.79 5.05
N ASN A 132 -10.13 19.03 5.43
CA ASN A 132 -10.91 20.24 5.04
C ASN A 132 -11.03 20.47 3.54
N CYS A 133 -10.06 19.99 2.74
CA CYS A 133 -10.06 20.15 1.29
C CYS A 133 -10.81 19.04 0.56
N PHE A 134 -11.23 17.97 1.24
CA PHE A 134 -11.95 16.86 0.63
C PHE A 134 -13.45 17.19 0.52
N LYS A 135 -13.97 17.18 -0.71
CA LYS A 135 -15.38 17.46 -1.04
C LYS A 135 -16.06 16.29 -1.73
N GLY A 136 -15.32 15.19 -1.97
CA GLY A 136 -15.82 14.03 -2.69
C GLY A 136 -16.68 13.12 -1.82
N GLU A 137 -17.32 12.16 -2.47
CA GLU A 137 -18.13 11.13 -1.82
C GLU A 137 -17.30 9.87 -1.55
N ILE A 138 -17.59 9.20 -0.43
CA ILE A 138 -17.01 7.90 -0.10
C ILE A 138 -18.13 6.86 -0.14
N GLU A 139 -18.04 5.94 -1.11
CA GLU A 139 -19.03 4.90 -1.31
C GLU A 139 -18.46 3.53 -0.98
N LEU A 140 -19.21 2.72 -0.24
CA LEU A 140 -18.90 1.32 0.04
C LEU A 140 -19.59 0.43 -0.99
N ILE A 141 -18.82 -0.23 -1.87
CA ILE A 141 -19.38 -1.00 -2.99
C ILE A 141 -19.74 -2.43 -2.59
N ASP A 142 -19.10 -3.00 -1.58
CA ASP A 142 -19.31 -4.40 -1.19
C ASP A 142 -20.66 -4.59 -0.49
N HIS A 143 -21.69 -4.84 -1.29
CA HIS A 143 -23.04 -5.17 -0.83
C HIS A 143 -23.13 -6.50 -0.04
N LEU A 144 -22.10 -7.32 -0.04
CA LEU A 144 -22.03 -8.58 0.72
C LEU A 144 -21.80 -8.34 2.23
N ILE A 145 -21.41 -7.14 2.62
CA ILE A 145 -21.18 -6.79 4.02
C ILE A 145 -22.27 -5.80 4.45
N LYS A 146 -23.49 -6.32 4.67
CA LYS A 146 -24.55 -5.60 5.39
C LYS A 146 -24.22 -5.31 6.87
N GLN A 147 -23.15 -5.87 7.38
CA GLN A 147 -22.60 -5.56 8.69
C GLN A 147 -21.45 -4.57 8.52
N ASP A 148 -21.53 -3.47 9.23
CA ASP A 148 -20.47 -2.48 9.24
C ASP A 148 -19.16 -3.19 9.61
N TYR A 149 -18.27 -3.30 8.62
CA TYR A 149 -16.98 -3.96 8.71
C TYR A 149 -16.11 -3.45 9.89
N PHE A 150 -16.47 -2.32 10.45
CA PHE A 150 -15.84 -1.70 11.58
C PHE A 150 -16.60 -1.97 12.89
N GLU A 151 -17.93 -2.13 12.87
CA GLU A 151 -18.73 -2.49 14.05
C GLU A 151 -18.38 -3.89 14.58
N GLU A 152 -18.17 -4.87 13.70
CA GLU A 152 -17.76 -6.21 14.13
C GLU A 152 -16.44 -6.20 14.92
N TYR A 153 -15.51 -5.33 14.53
CA TYR A 153 -14.25 -5.18 15.26
C TYR A 153 -14.45 -4.54 16.65
N TYR A 154 -15.22 -3.47 16.75
CA TYR A 154 -15.48 -2.82 18.03
C TYR A 154 -16.30 -3.71 18.96
N THR A 155 -17.23 -4.50 18.42
CA THR A 155 -18.03 -5.46 19.16
C THR A 155 -17.17 -6.63 19.69
N LYS A 156 -16.25 -7.15 18.87
CA LYS A 156 -15.29 -8.15 19.32
C LYS A 156 -14.32 -7.62 20.38
N LYS A 157 -13.84 -6.38 20.22
CA LYS A 157 -12.92 -5.76 21.19
C LYS A 157 -13.63 -5.47 22.52
N ALA A 158 -14.88 -5.06 22.49
CA ALA A 158 -15.67 -4.85 23.70
C ALA A 158 -15.99 -6.16 24.46
N LYS A 159 -16.12 -7.29 23.76
CA LYS A 159 -16.29 -8.62 24.36
C LYS A 159 -15.01 -9.20 24.98
N LEU A 160 -13.82 -8.77 24.52
CA LEU A 160 -12.53 -9.20 25.05
C LEU A 160 -12.08 -8.43 26.30
N ILE A 161 -12.74 -7.31 26.61
CA ILE A 161 -12.44 -6.43 27.77
C ILE A 161 -13.37 -6.69 28.94
N ARG A 162 -14.38 -7.56 28.76
CA ARG A 162 -15.27 -8.07 29.81
C ARG A 162 -14.81 -9.46 30.26
#